data_8362d78f890a7a15a5a46a084cd9a903
#
_entry.id   8362d78f890a7a15a5a46a084cd9a903
#
_cell.length_a   1.000
_cell.length_b   1.000
_cell.length_c   1.000
_cell.angle_alpha   90.00
_cell.angle_beta   90.00
_cell.angle_gamma   90.00
#
_symmetry.space_group_name_H-M   'P 1'
#
loop_
_entity.id
_entity.type
_entity.pdbx_description
1 polymer ?
#
loop_
_entity_poly.entity_id
_entity_poly.type
_entity_poly.pdbx_seq_one_letter_code
_entity_poly.pdbx_strand_id
1 'polypeptide(L)'
;LPEDAIVVYVQIGAGEINDIDSEVRMTIDSITKNQNAHVVLGESMLGERFDFDLPRVHLLRDYPNSLYFNAFDASVQAGGYNSYHEVKKFGVPTLFYPNLFTGMDNQLARCLVSIDEGWGLVLEKRNEKSIASAISQLLKMVGEKEIIDVTNGAVSLAKQLRLR
;
A
#
# COMPACT_ATOMS: atom_id res chain seq x y z
N LEU A 1 -9.01 17.35 6.03
CA LEU A 1 -9.88 16.48 5.23
C LEU A 1 -11.29 16.46 5.82
N PRO A 2 -12.37 16.25 5.01
CA PRO A 2 -13.70 15.97 5.54
C PRO A 2 -13.71 14.77 6.49
N GLU A 3 -14.63 14.74 7.46
CA GLU A 3 -14.71 13.64 8.44
C GLU A 3 -15.10 12.30 7.79
N ASP A 4 -15.82 12.32 6.68
CA ASP A 4 -16.28 11.17 5.91
C ASP A 4 -15.34 10.83 4.72
N ALA A 5 -14.18 11.49 4.64
CA ALA A 5 -13.22 11.22 3.56
C ALA A 5 -12.64 9.82 3.66
N ILE A 6 -12.59 9.12 2.54
CA ILE A 6 -11.83 7.88 2.38
C ILE A 6 -10.39 8.25 2.04
N VAL A 7 -9.45 7.92 2.90
CA VAL A 7 -8.03 8.26 2.73
C VAL A 7 -7.25 7.06 2.25
N VAL A 8 -6.79 7.11 1.01
CA VAL A 8 -6.01 6.04 0.38
C VAL A 8 -4.55 6.41 0.28
N TYR A 9 -3.70 5.66 0.97
CA TYR A 9 -2.25 5.82 0.88
C TYR A 9 -1.70 5.14 -0.37
N VAL A 10 -0.86 5.83 -1.14
CA VAL A 10 -0.25 5.30 -2.38
C VAL A 10 1.25 5.41 -2.32
N GLN A 11 1.98 4.28 -2.43
CA GLN A 11 3.43 4.23 -2.54
C GLN A 11 3.87 3.02 -3.38
N ILE A 12 4.05 3.23 -4.68
CA ILE A 12 4.30 2.15 -5.65
C ILE A 12 5.82 1.87 -5.84
N GLY A 13 6.63 2.27 -4.89
CA GLY A 13 8.08 2.00 -4.88
C GLY A 13 8.91 3.00 -5.68
N ALA A 14 10.22 2.96 -5.46
CA ALA A 14 11.22 3.69 -6.24
C ALA A 14 11.93 2.68 -7.14
N GLY A 15 11.55 2.56 -8.39
CA GLY A 15 12.21 1.62 -9.30
C GLY A 15 12.31 2.19 -10.71
N GLU A 16 13.52 2.20 -11.25
CA GLU A 16 13.83 2.56 -12.64
C GLU A 16 13.20 1.59 -13.68
N ILE A 17 12.40 0.62 -13.26
CA ILE A 17 12.04 -0.54 -14.08
C ILE A 17 10.68 -0.39 -14.74
N ASN A 18 9.83 0.54 -14.29
CA ASN A 18 8.50 0.77 -14.85
C ASN A 18 8.26 2.25 -15.07
N ASP A 19 7.35 2.58 -15.96
CA ASP A 19 6.78 3.92 -16.08
C ASP A 19 5.88 4.20 -14.85
N ILE A 20 6.57 4.42 -13.69
CA ILE A 20 5.95 4.60 -12.38
C ILE A 20 4.99 5.80 -12.42
N ASP A 21 5.34 6.85 -13.11
CA ASP A 21 4.51 8.05 -13.26
C ASP A 21 3.17 7.71 -13.88
N SER A 22 3.16 6.93 -14.94
CA SER A 22 1.92 6.50 -15.61
C SER A 22 1.07 5.60 -14.71
N GLU A 23 1.69 4.63 -14.01
CA GLU A 23 0.98 3.75 -13.07
C GLU A 23 0.40 4.53 -11.88
N VAL A 24 1.16 5.47 -11.32
CA VAL A 24 0.71 6.35 -10.22
C VAL A 24 -0.46 7.22 -10.70
N ARG A 25 -0.37 7.86 -11.86
CA ARG A 25 -1.46 8.68 -12.41
C ARG A 25 -2.73 7.87 -12.63
N MET A 26 -2.65 6.71 -13.30
CA MET A 26 -3.81 5.82 -13.50
C MET A 26 -4.43 5.38 -12.17
N THR A 27 -3.61 5.14 -11.16
CA THR A 27 -4.06 4.77 -9.81
C THR A 27 -4.79 5.94 -9.14
N ILE A 28 -4.20 7.13 -9.14
CA ILE A 28 -4.80 8.37 -8.61
C ILE A 28 -6.14 8.64 -9.30
N ASP A 29 -6.16 8.62 -10.63
CA ASP A 29 -7.37 8.86 -11.41
C ASP A 29 -8.47 7.85 -11.08
N SER A 30 -8.10 6.59 -10.86
CA SER A 30 -9.06 5.54 -10.50
C SER A 30 -9.63 5.73 -9.10
N ILE A 31 -8.81 6.13 -8.12
CA ILE A 31 -9.25 6.41 -6.75
C ILE A 31 -10.15 7.64 -6.71
N THR A 32 -9.74 8.72 -7.37
CA THR A 32 -10.44 10.01 -7.34
C THR A 32 -11.74 10.05 -8.14
N LYS A 33 -12.08 8.99 -8.89
CA LYS A 33 -13.45 8.77 -9.42
C LYS A 33 -14.48 8.68 -8.28
N ASN A 34 -14.11 8.20 -7.11
CA ASN A 34 -14.92 8.33 -5.91
C ASN A 34 -14.75 9.75 -5.34
N GLN A 35 -15.86 10.49 -5.24
CA GLN A 35 -15.85 11.90 -4.86
C GLN A 35 -15.38 12.13 -3.41
N ASN A 36 -15.55 11.15 -2.53
CA ASN A 36 -15.11 11.22 -1.12
C ASN A 36 -13.68 10.68 -0.92
N ALA A 37 -13.05 10.13 -1.97
CA ALA A 37 -11.71 9.59 -1.84
C ALA A 37 -10.62 10.66 -1.99
N HIS A 38 -9.68 10.64 -1.06
CA HIS A 38 -8.45 11.43 -1.07
C HIS A 38 -7.24 10.51 -1.17
N VAL A 39 -6.24 10.93 -1.91
CA VAL A 39 -4.98 10.20 -2.05
C VAL A 39 -3.92 10.87 -1.19
N VAL A 40 -3.21 10.08 -0.40
CA VAL A 40 -1.96 10.48 0.25
C VAL A 40 -0.83 9.75 -0.46
N LEU A 41 -0.05 10.48 -1.24
CA LEU A 41 1.08 9.94 -1.98
C LEU A 41 2.33 9.99 -1.12
N GLY A 42 2.83 8.81 -0.74
CA GLY A 42 4.09 8.66 0.00
C GLY A 42 5.28 8.75 -0.96
N GLU A 43 6.13 9.75 -0.77
CA GLU A 43 7.38 9.84 -1.52
C GLU A 43 8.45 8.94 -0.89
N SER A 44 9.33 8.37 -1.72
CA SER A 44 10.53 7.69 -1.27
C SER A 44 11.63 8.71 -0.94
N MET A 45 12.45 8.45 0.07
CA MET A 45 13.65 9.26 0.35
C MET A 45 14.68 9.23 -0.80
N LEU A 46 14.66 8.18 -1.61
CA LEU A 46 15.67 7.88 -2.63
C LEU A 46 15.11 7.99 -4.06
N GLY A 47 13.81 8.28 -4.23
CA GLY A 47 13.16 8.36 -5.53
C GLY A 47 13.06 9.78 -6.09
N GLU A 48 12.62 9.87 -7.34
CA GLU A 48 12.23 11.15 -7.93
C GLU A 48 11.05 11.75 -7.14
N ARG A 49 11.03 13.07 -7.04
CA ARG A 49 9.94 13.78 -6.40
C ARG A 49 8.77 13.92 -7.36
N PHE A 50 7.62 13.56 -6.88
CA PHE A 50 6.39 13.80 -7.61
C PHE A 50 5.98 15.27 -7.46
N ASP A 51 5.63 15.90 -8.58
CA ASP A 51 5.05 17.24 -8.62
C ASP A 51 3.59 17.11 -9.11
N PHE A 52 2.72 16.70 -8.19
CA PHE A 52 1.30 16.60 -8.46
C PHE A 52 0.55 17.73 -7.73
N ASP A 53 0.08 18.69 -8.52
CA ASP A 53 -0.92 19.66 -8.07
C ASP A 53 -2.30 19.22 -8.59
N LEU A 54 -2.84 18.19 -7.96
CA LEU A 54 -4.13 17.61 -8.32
C LEU A 54 -5.12 17.74 -7.15
N PRO A 55 -6.39 18.02 -7.43
CA PRO A 55 -7.43 18.04 -6.39
C PRO A 55 -7.48 16.72 -5.62
N ARG A 56 -7.55 16.80 -4.30
CA ARG A 56 -7.65 15.63 -3.40
C ARG A 56 -6.42 14.71 -3.40
N VAL A 57 -5.27 15.20 -3.88
CA VAL A 57 -3.97 14.51 -3.79
C VAL A 57 -3.07 15.28 -2.84
N HIS A 58 -2.52 14.59 -1.86
CA HIS A 58 -1.67 15.15 -0.81
C HIS A 58 -0.33 14.44 -0.80
N LEU A 59 0.76 15.18 -0.71
CA LEU A 59 2.10 14.60 -0.65
C LEU A 59 2.53 14.39 0.81
N LEU A 60 2.98 13.19 1.14
CA LEU A 60 3.54 12.85 2.44
C LEU A 60 5.07 12.66 2.32
N ARG A 61 5.81 13.59 2.91
CA ARG A 61 7.29 13.66 2.88
C ARG A 61 7.91 13.45 4.27
N ASP A 62 7.18 12.87 5.19
CA ASP A 62 7.62 12.64 6.55
C ASP A 62 7.90 11.14 6.79
N TYR A 63 9.01 10.82 7.43
CA TYR A 63 9.48 9.46 7.61
C TYR A 63 9.66 9.12 9.11
N PRO A 64 9.32 7.89 9.50
CA PRO A 64 8.72 6.82 8.68
C PRO A 64 7.22 7.04 8.44
N ASN A 65 6.78 6.85 7.19
CA ASN A 65 5.37 7.04 6.78
C ASN A 65 4.39 6.17 7.58
N SER A 66 4.86 5.05 8.13
CA SER A 66 4.05 4.15 8.96
C SER A 66 3.51 4.78 10.25
N LEU A 67 4.05 5.92 10.68
CA LEU A 67 3.47 6.70 11.79
C LEU A 67 2.03 7.17 11.50
N TYR A 68 1.67 7.29 10.24
CA TYR A 68 0.38 7.80 9.80
C TYR A 68 -0.61 6.71 9.37
N PHE A 69 -0.24 5.42 9.41
CA PHE A 69 -1.05 4.33 8.87
C PHE A 69 -2.39 4.14 9.58
N ASN A 70 -2.53 4.60 10.81
CA ASN A 70 -3.84 4.62 11.49
C ASN A 70 -4.85 5.58 10.83
N ALA A 71 -4.36 6.57 10.09
CA ALA A 71 -5.20 7.58 9.42
C ALA A 71 -5.62 7.16 8.00
N PHE A 72 -5.14 6.03 7.49
CA PHE A 72 -5.46 5.56 6.14
C PHE A 72 -6.50 4.46 6.19
N ASP A 73 -7.49 4.53 5.29
CA ASP A 73 -8.57 3.56 5.19
C ASP A 73 -8.23 2.40 4.25
N ALA A 74 -7.37 2.66 3.27
CA ALA A 74 -6.84 1.67 2.35
C ALA A 74 -5.45 2.08 1.86
N SER A 75 -4.72 1.17 1.20
CA SER A 75 -3.46 1.52 0.57
C SER A 75 -3.23 0.83 -0.78
N VAL A 76 -2.37 1.44 -1.61
CA VAL A 76 -1.80 0.85 -2.82
C VAL A 76 -0.30 0.89 -2.70
N GLN A 77 0.37 -0.27 -2.67
CA GLN A 77 1.79 -0.33 -2.39
C GLN A 77 2.52 -1.37 -3.23
N ALA A 78 3.83 -1.17 -3.40
CA ALA A 78 4.71 -2.25 -3.81
C ALA A 78 4.75 -3.35 -2.74
N GLY A 79 4.97 -4.60 -3.17
CA GLY A 79 5.03 -5.77 -2.30
C GLY A 79 6.35 -5.93 -1.53
N GLY A 80 7.10 -4.83 -1.25
CA GLY A 80 8.33 -4.86 -0.49
C GLY A 80 8.13 -5.39 0.93
N TYR A 81 9.18 -6.00 1.52
CA TYR A 81 9.08 -6.66 2.83
C TYR A 81 8.54 -5.73 3.93
N ASN A 82 9.14 -4.56 4.08
CA ASN A 82 8.74 -3.63 5.14
C ASN A 82 7.32 -3.13 4.94
N SER A 83 6.99 -2.64 3.74
CA SER A 83 5.66 -2.12 3.41
C SER A 83 4.56 -3.17 3.64
N TYR A 84 4.80 -4.42 3.24
CA TYR A 84 3.86 -5.52 3.48
C TYR A 84 3.56 -5.72 4.97
N HIS A 85 4.61 -5.81 5.81
CA HIS A 85 4.44 -6.05 7.23
C HIS A 85 3.89 -4.84 7.99
N GLU A 86 4.19 -3.63 7.53
CA GLU A 86 3.64 -2.41 8.11
C GLU A 86 2.13 -2.33 7.88
N VAL A 87 1.64 -2.46 6.64
CA VAL A 87 0.19 -2.41 6.36
C VAL A 87 -0.55 -3.54 7.04
N LYS A 88 0.02 -4.75 7.08
CA LYS A 88 -0.56 -5.88 7.81
C LYS A 88 -0.72 -5.57 9.29
N LYS A 89 0.31 -5.01 9.94
CA LYS A 89 0.29 -4.63 11.36
C LYS A 89 -0.82 -3.64 11.69
N PHE A 90 -1.09 -2.70 10.81
CA PHE A 90 -2.12 -1.67 11.00
C PHE A 90 -3.49 -2.08 10.49
N GLY A 91 -3.64 -3.29 9.94
CA GLY A 91 -4.91 -3.79 9.40
C GLY A 91 -5.43 -2.97 8.22
N VAL A 92 -4.53 -2.35 7.43
CA VAL A 92 -4.93 -1.51 6.29
C VAL A 92 -5.17 -2.38 5.06
N PRO A 93 -6.41 -2.47 4.55
CA PRO A 93 -6.68 -3.16 3.29
C PRO A 93 -5.78 -2.63 2.17
N THR A 94 -5.08 -3.52 1.47
CA THR A 94 -4.02 -3.09 0.56
C THR A 94 -4.11 -3.77 -0.80
N LEU A 95 -4.03 -2.96 -1.87
CA LEU A 95 -3.77 -3.43 -3.22
C LEU A 95 -2.26 -3.41 -3.48
N PHE A 96 -1.68 -4.59 -3.71
CA PHE A 96 -0.26 -4.73 -3.98
C PHE A 96 0.05 -4.72 -5.47
N TYR A 97 1.09 -3.97 -5.82
CA TYR A 97 1.75 -3.96 -7.13
C TYR A 97 3.14 -4.61 -6.99
N PRO A 98 3.22 -5.95 -6.92
CA PRO A 98 4.50 -6.61 -6.69
C PRO A 98 5.46 -6.36 -7.85
N ASN A 99 6.74 -6.17 -7.54
CA ASN A 99 7.78 -6.18 -8.55
C ASN A 99 8.08 -7.64 -8.94
N LEU A 100 7.83 -7.98 -10.20
CA LEU A 100 7.98 -9.34 -10.73
C LEU A 100 9.41 -9.62 -11.24
N PHE A 101 10.26 -8.61 -11.32
CA PHE A 101 11.60 -8.69 -11.94
C PHE A 101 12.75 -8.83 -10.94
N THR A 102 12.46 -8.91 -9.63
CA THR A 102 13.51 -9.03 -8.62
C THR A 102 13.96 -10.47 -8.45
N GLY A 103 15.20 -10.76 -8.79
CA GLY A 103 15.79 -12.09 -8.56
C GLY A 103 16.08 -12.43 -7.08
N MET A 104 15.91 -11.51 -6.16
CA MET A 104 16.29 -11.65 -4.75
C MET A 104 15.13 -11.69 -3.76
N ASP A 105 13.94 -11.18 -4.12
CA ASP A 105 12.78 -11.09 -3.23
C ASP A 105 11.51 -11.46 -3.99
N ASN A 106 10.88 -12.55 -3.59
CA ASN A 106 9.61 -12.98 -4.19
C ASN A 106 8.45 -12.19 -3.61
N GLN A 107 8.29 -10.96 -4.07
CA GLN A 107 7.20 -10.07 -3.64
C GLN A 107 5.82 -10.64 -3.95
N LEU A 108 5.66 -11.28 -5.13
CA LEU A 108 4.39 -11.88 -5.54
C LEU A 108 3.93 -12.95 -4.54
N ALA A 109 4.80 -13.90 -4.20
CA ALA A 109 4.44 -14.95 -3.25
C ALA A 109 4.03 -14.39 -1.88
N ARG A 110 4.71 -13.33 -1.41
CA ARG A 110 4.34 -12.65 -0.16
C ARG A 110 2.97 -11.99 -0.27
N CYS A 111 2.70 -11.28 -1.35
CA CYS A 111 1.43 -10.57 -1.53
C CYS A 111 0.25 -11.53 -1.70
N LEU A 112 0.44 -12.70 -2.31
CA LEU A 112 -0.62 -13.71 -2.46
C LEU A 112 -1.12 -14.21 -1.09
N VAL A 113 -0.27 -14.25 -0.06
CA VAL A 113 -0.71 -14.60 1.31
C VAL A 113 -1.77 -13.63 1.83
N SER A 114 -1.71 -12.35 1.48
CA SER A 114 -2.72 -11.37 1.90
C SER A 114 -4.10 -11.63 1.29
N ILE A 115 -4.17 -12.25 0.11
CA ILE A 115 -5.43 -12.67 -0.51
C ILE A 115 -6.04 -13.82 0.29
N ASP A 116 -5.23 -14.83 0.63
CA ASP A 116 -5.69 -15.99 1.40
C ASP A 116 -6.16 -15.59 2.80
N GLU A 117 -5.56 -14.54 3.37
CA GLU A 117 -5.94 -13.96 4.65
C GLU A 117 -7.10 -12.94 4.56
N GLY A 118 -7.55 -12.59 3.35
CA GLY A 118 -8.75 -11.77 3.11
C GLY A 118 -8.56 -10.24 3.26
N TRP A 119 -7.32 -9.73 3.43
CA TRP A 119 -7.07 -8.30 3.64
C TRP A 119 -6.31 -7.61 2.50
N GLY A 120 -5.88 -8.35 1.48
CA GLY A 120 -5.11 -7.81 0.37
C GLY A 120 -5.64 -8.21 -1.00
N LEU A 121 -5.28 -7.41 -1.99
CA LEU A 121 -5.47 -7.65 -3.40
C LEU A 121 -4.12 -7.57 -4.11
N VAL A 122 -3.96 -8.30 -5.20
CA VAL A 122 -2.71 -8.31 -5.98
C VAL A 122 -3.00 -7.99 -7.43
N LEU A 123 -2.24 -7.09 -8.02
CA LEU A 123 -2.35 -6.70 -9.41
C LEU A 123 -1.02 -6.91 -10.15
N GLU A 124 -0.97 -7.95 -10.99
CA GLU A 124 0.19 -8.28 -11.80
C GLU A 124 0.19 -7.52 -13.15
N LYS A 125 -0.98 -7.33 -13.75
CA LYS A 125 -1.15 -6.60 -15.03
C LYS A 125 -1.68 -5.20 -14.77
N ARG A 126 -0.84 -4.18 -15.00
CA ARG A 126 -1.08 -2.79 -14.63
C ARG A 126 -1.50 -1.94 -15.82
N ASN A 127 -2.62 -2.29 -16.43
CA ASN A 127 -3.28 -1.43 -17.41
C ASN A 127 -4.48 -0.71 -16.78
N GLU A 128 -4.96 0.35 -17.42
CA GLU A 128 -6.02 1.22 -16.90
C GLU A 128 -7.26 0.43 -16.43
N LYS A 129 -7.73 -0.53 -17.24
CA LYS A 129 -8.91 -1.33 -16.92
C LYS A 129 -8.70 -2.20 -15.67
N SER A 130 -7.53 -2.84 -15.57
CA SER A 130 -7.20 -3.71 -14.45
C SER A 130 -7.02 -2.91 -13.16
N ILE A 131 -6.35 -1.75 -13.24
CA ILE A 131 -6.19 -0.81 -12.12
C ILE A 131 -7.56 -0.33 -11.65
N ALA A 132 -8.41 0.17 -12.53
CA ALA A 132 -9.75 0.66 -12.17
C ALA A 132 -10.60 -0.43 -11.49
N SER A 133 -10.55 -1.66 -12.00
CA SER A 133 -11.26 -2.79 -11.39
C SER A 133 -10.74 -3.12 -9.99
N ALA A 134 -9.41 -3.19 -9.82
CA ALA A 134 -8.79 -3.51 -8.54
C ALA A 134 -9.03 -2.39 -7.50
N ILE A 135 -8.95 -1.12 -7.89
CA ILE A 135 -9.28 0.02 -7.01
C ILE A 135 -10.75 -0.04 -6.58
N SER A 136 -11.66 -0.34 -7.51
CA SER A 136 -13.09 -0.51 -7.14
C SER A 136 -13.31 -1.63 -6.12
N GLN A 137 -12.52 -2.71 -6.16
CA GLN A 137 -12.57 -3.78 -5.16
C GLN A 137 -11.97 -3.32 -3.83
N LEU A 138 -10.81 -2.66 -3.87
CA LEU A 138 -10.14 -2.13 -2.68
C LEU A 138 -11.06 -1.18 -1.89
N LEU A 139 -11.74 -0.26 -2.58
CA LEU A 139 -12.64 0.69 -1.93
C LEU A 139 -13.87 0.03 -1.28
N LYS A 140 -14.24 -1.18 -1.67
CA LYS A 140 -15.29 -1.96 -0.97
C LYS A 140 -14.81 -2.59 0.32
N MET A 141 -13.50 -2.79 0.49
CA MET A 141 -12.89 -3.31 1.71
C MET A 141 -12.72 -2.24 2.79
N VAL A 142 -12.96 -0.96 2.46
CA VAL A 142 -12.88 0.15 3.43
C VAL A 142 -13.93 -0.06 4.54
N GLY A 143 -13.49 0.07 5.79
CA GLY A 143 -14.31 -0.17 6.98
C GLY A 143 -14.19 -1.58 7.56
N GLU A 144 -13.52 -2.50 6.87
CA GLU A 144 -13.25 -3.87 7.33
C GLU A 144 -11.87 -3.98 8.03
N LYS A 145 -11.43 -2.91 8.70
CA LYS A 145 -10.15 -2.91 9.41
C LYS A 145 -10.18 -3.92 10.56
N GLU A 146 -9.54 -5.05 10.40
CA GLU A 146 -9.17 -5.93 11.50
C GLU A 146 -7.69 -5.74 11.84
N ILE A 147 -7.39 -5.35 13.07
CA ILE A 147 -6.02 -5.35 13.58
C ILE A 147 -5.59 -6.81 13.69
N ILE A 148 -4.79 -7.26 12.74
CA ILE A 148 -4.23 -8.60 12.77
C ILE A 148 -3.13 -8.60 13.84
N ASP A 149 -3.29 -9.44 14.88
CA ASP A 149 -2.26 -9.61 15.91
C ASP A 149 -1.01 -10.24 15.27
N VAL A 150 -0.11 -9.37 14.83
CA VAL A 150 1.16 -9.81 14.23
C VAL A 150 2.10 -10.13 15.37
N THR A 151 2.30 -11.41 15.65
CA THR A 151 3.30 -11.87 16.60
C THR A 151 4.67 -11.29 16.21
N ASN A 152 5.20 -10.40 17.03
CA ASN A 152 6.49 -9.78 16.78
C ASN A 152 7.59 -10.87 16.88
N GLY A 153 8.19 -11.22 15.75
CA GLY A 153 9.24 -12.24 15.67
C GLY A 153 10.42 -11.97 16.61
N ALA A 154 10.73 -10.70 16.89
CA ALA A 154 11.76 -10.32 17.87
C ALA A 154 11.37 -10.72 19.29
N VAL A 155 10.10 -10.60 19.67
CA VAL A 155 9.59 -11.05 20.98
C VAL A 155 9.67 -12.58 21.09
N SER A 156 9.30 -13.28 20.04
CA SER A 156 9.39 -14.76 19.97
C SER A 156 10.83 -15.22 20.09
N LEU A 157 11.74 -14.58 19.37
CA LEU A 157 13.18 -14.89 19.44
C LEU A 157 13.74 -14.58 20.83
N ALA A 158 13.40 -13.43 21.43
CA ALA A 158 13.85 -13.07 22.77
C ALA A 158 13.39 -14.07 23.84
N LYS A 159 12.17 -14.60 23.71
CA LYS A 159 11.67 -15.68 24.58
C LYS A 159 12.51 -16.96 24.43
N GLN A 160 12.83 -17.37 23.21
CA GLN A 160 13.65 -18.56 22.94
C GLN A 160 15.08 -18.41 23.47
N LEU A 161 15.66 -17.21 23.36
CA LEU A 161 17.02 -16.94 23.87
C LEU A 161 17.10 -16.90 25.42
N ARG A 162 16.00 -16.51 26.09
CA ARG A 162 15.93 -16.52 27.56
C ARG A 162 15.71 -17.89 28.18
N LEU A 163 15.32 -18.87 27.38
CA LEU A 163 15.09 -20.26 27.81
C LEU A 163 16.34 -21.14 27.66
N ARG A 164 17.47 -20.57 27.27
CA ARG A 164 18.79 -21.18 27.22
C ARG A 164 19.70 -20.59 28.29
#